data_a3b32f4d370d3dac327d9b5d19b77762
#
_entry.id   a3b32f4d370d3dac327d9b5d19b77762
#
_cell.length_a   1.000
_cell.length_b   1.000
_cell.length_c   1.000
_cell.angle_alpha   90.00
_cell.angle_beta   90.00
_cell.angle_gamma   90.00
#
_symmetry.space_group_name_H-M   'P 1'
#
loop_
_entity.id
_entity.type
_entity.pdbx_description
1 polymer ?
#
loop_
_entity_poly.entity_id
_entity_poly.type
_entity_poly.pdbx_seq_one_letter_code
_entity_poly.pdbx_strand_id
1 'polypeptide(L)'
;MTVGGVDHVWFWVTDMDRAVAFYRDALGLELIRRYGGEWTEFDAGTVRLGLHGAGNEKVLPHGGTVVFEVDDLDVAKATFEERGLHFDEHLGEVPGLARYASFSDPDGNSMQLIEYTEAEA
;
A
#
# COMPACT_ATOMS: atom_id res chain seq x y z
N MET A 1 -18.94 -23.87 -7.53
CA MET A 1 -17.51 -23.47 -7.63
C MET A 1 -17.27 -22.17 -6.88
N THR A 2 -16.22 -22.13 -6.08
CA THR A 2 -15.81 -20.92 -5.37
C THR A 2 -14.52 -20.38 -5.99
N VAL A 3 -14.26 -19.10 -5.79
CA VAL A 3 -13.00 -18.51 -6.21
C VAL A 3 -11.87 -19.08 -5.35
N GLY A 4 -10.66 -19.10 -5.89
CA GLY A 4 -9.49 -19.63 -5.19
C GLY A 4 -8.83 -18.64 -4.25
N GLY A 5 -9.34 -17.41 -4.18
CA GLY A 5 -8.78 -16.33 -3.38
C GLY A 5 -8.47 -15.11 -4.23
N VAL A 6 -7.85 -14.12 -3.63
CA VAL A 6 -7.40 -12.92 -4.34
C VAL A 6 -6.00 -13.18 -4.88
N ASP A 7 -5.84 -13.08 -6.20
CA ASP A 7 -4.53 -13.25 -6.83
C ASP A 7 -3.64 -12.04 -6.63
N HIS A 8 -4.16 -10.87 -6.94
CA HIS A 8 -3.45 -9.60 -6.73
C HIS A 8 -4.43 -8.43 -6.71
N VAL A 9 -3.96 -7.29 -6.23
CA VAL A 9 -4.62 -6.00 -6.37
C VAL A 9 -3.69 -5.09 -7.15
N TRP A 10 -4.21 -4.10 -7.86
CA TRP A 10 -3.35 -3.20 -8.62
C TRP A 10 -3.91 -1.78 -8.66
N PHE A 11 -2.96 -0.83 -8.87
CA PHE A 11 -3.27 0.58 -9.02
C PHE A 11 -2.72 1.11 -10.33
N TRP A 12 -3.37 2.13 -10.88
CA TRP A 12 -2.79 2.93 -11.94
C TRP A 12 -1.71 3.83 -11.36
N VAL A 13 -0.60 3.98 -12.10
CA VAL A 13 0.46 4.93 -11.76
C VAL A 13 0.85 5.72 -13.00
N THR A 14 1.25 6.96 -12.81
CA THR A 14 1.60 7.86 -13.92
C THR A 14 3.11 7.88 -14.20
N ASP A 15 3.93 7.55 -13.21
CA ASP A 15 5.39 7.50 -13.31
C ASP A 15 5.87 6.23 -12.63
N MET A 16 6.22 5.23 -13.43
CA MET A 16 6.58 3.91 -12.90
C MET A 16 7.86 3.97 -12.04
N ASP A 17 8.86 4.74 -12.44
CA ASP A 17 10.09 4.85 -11.66
C ASP A 17 9.82 5.42 -10.28
N ARG A 18 9.02 6.48 -10.20
CA ARG A 18 8.61 7.09 -8.95
C ARG A 18 7.78 6.13 -8.10
N ALA A 19 6.86 5.42 -8.73
CA ALA A 19 6.01 4.46 -8.03
C ALA A 19 6.84 3.30 -7.49
N VAL A 20 7.75 2.74 -8.28
CA VAL A 20 8.60 1.64 -7.83
C VAL A 20 9.46 2.09 -6.65
N ALA A 21 10.03 3.28 -6.71
CA ALA A 21 10.81 3.81 -5.58
C ALA A 21 9.95 3.91 -4.31
N PHE A 22 8.71 4.36 -4.45
CA PHE A 22 7.81 4.45 -3.32
C PHE A 22 7.53 3.08 -2.69
N TYR A 23 7.08 2.13 -3.50
CA TYR A 23 6.66 0.81 -2.97
C TYR A 23 7.83 -0.02 -2.49
N ARG A 24 8.94 0.01 -3.22
CA ARG A 24 10.14 -0.77 -2.86
C ARG A 24 10.95 -0.12 -1.75
N ASP A 25 11.31 1.16 -1.92
CA ASP A 25 12.30 1.80 -1.07
C ASP A 25 11.67 2.44 0.17
N ALA A 26 10.55 3.12 0.02
CA ALA A 26 9.89 3.78 1.15
C ALA A 26 8.97 2.81 1.91
N LEU A 27 8.11 2.09 1.21
CA LEU A 27 7.18 1.16 1.86
C LEU A 27 7.85 -0.18 2.21
N GLY A 28 8.88 -0.58 1.48
CA GLY A 28 9.67 -1.77 1.80
C GLY A 28 9.13 -3.07 1.23
N LEU A 29 8.31 -3.01 0.19
CA LEU A 29 7.81 -4.24 -0.43
C LEU A 29 8.88 -4.84 -1.34
N GLU A 30 8.94 -6.17 -1.38
CA GLU A 30 9.85 -6.89 -2.25
C GLU A 30 9.33 -6.86 -3.70
N LEU A 31 10.16 -6.39 -4.62
CA LEU A 31 9.84 -6.37 -6.04
C LEU A 31 9.96 -7.78 -6.60
N ILE A 32 8.88 -8.29 -7.21
CA ILE A 32 8.87 -9.62 -7.83
C ILE A 32 9.33 -9.54 -9.27
N ARG A 33 8.73 -8.65 -10.07
CA ARG A 33 9.08 -8.45 -11.48
C ARG A 33 8.65 -7.09 -11.97
N ARG A 34 9.29 -6.64 -13.04
CA ARG A 34 8.95 -5.37 -13.67
C ARG A 34 9.05 -5.51 -15.19
N TYR A 35 8.04 -5.01 -15.90
CA TYR A 35 8.02 -4.91 -17.36
C TYR A 35 8.02 -3.44 -17.75
N GLY A 36 9.22 -2.83 -17.75
CA GLY A 36 9.42 -1.44 -18.14
C GLY A 36 8.54 -0.45 -17.38
N GLY A 37 7.84 0.39 -18.12
CA GLY A 37 6.91 1.34 -17.54
C GLY A 37 5.47 0.86 -17.54
N GLU A 38 5.20 -0.37 -17.94
CA GLU A 38 3.84 -0.87 -18.12
C GLU A 38 3.29 -1.62 -16.91
N TRP A 39 4.13 -2.41 -16.23
CA TRP A 39 3.66 -3.26 -15.14
C TRP A 39 4.78 -3.58 -14.16
N THR A 40 4.46 -3.54 -12.87
CA THR A 40 5.36 -3.98 -11.80
C THR A 40 4.56 -4.74 -10.76
N GLU A 41 5.14 -5.81 -10.21
CA GLU A 41 4.52 -6.60 -9.15
C GLU A 41 5.40 -6.64 -7.91
N PHE A 42 4.77 -6.51 -6.76
CA PHE A 42 5.41 -6.61 -5.45
C PHE A 42 4.76 -7.72 -4.62
N ASP A 43 5.55 -8.31 -3.75
CA ASP A 43 5.05 -9.23 -2.74
C ASP A 43 4.51 -8.40 -1.57
N ALA A 44 3.21 -8.47 -1.34
CA ALA A 44 2.56 -7.77 -0.24
C ALA A 44 2.13 -8.74 0.87
N GLY A 45 2.78 -9.91 0.95
CA GLY A 45 2.49 -10.93 1.95
C GLY A 45 1.55 -11.99 1.41
N THR A 46 0.28 -11.90 1.75
CA THR A 46 -0.73 -12.90 1.32
C THR A 46 -1.22 -12.67 -0.09
N VAL A 47 -0.95 -11.50 -0.68
CA VAL A 47 -1.42 -11.14 -2.02
C VAL A 47 -0.32 -10.33 -2.71
N ARG A 48 -0.32 -10.34 -4.04
CA ARG A 48 0.59 -9.48 -4.81
C ARG A 48 -0.05 -8.12 -5.05
N LEU A 49 0.78 -7.08 -5.08
CA LEU A 49 0.37 -5.73 -5.43
C LEU A 49 0.97 -5.39 -6.79
N GLY A 50 0.11 -5.04 -7.75
CA GLY A 50 0.52 -4.65 -9.09
C GLY A 50 0.43 -3.14 -9.30
N LEU A 51 1.32 -2.63 -10.13
CA LEU A 51 1.26 -1.24 -10.60
C LEU A 51 1.14 -1.27 -12.11
N HIS A 52 0.11 -0.62 -12.65
CA HIS A 52 -0.12 -0.52 -14.09
C HIS A 52 0.19 0.88 -14.55
N GLY A 53 1.11 1.01 -15.50
CA GLY A 53 1.46 2.31 -16.05
C GLY A 53 0.30 2.87 -16.87
N ALA A 54 -0.02 4.13 -16.64
CA ALA A 54 -1.10 4.82 -17.35
C ALA A 54 -0.67 5.32 -18.74
N GLY A 55 0.63 5.28 -19.04
CA GLY A 55 1.15 5.85 -20.28
C GLY A 55 0.92 7.35 -20.30
N ASN A 56 0.32 7.82 -21.39
CA ASN A 56 -0.03 9.23 -21.53
C ASN A 56 -1.44 9.55 -21.05
N GLU A 57 -2.15 8.57 -20.54
CA GLU A 57 -3.50 8.77 -20.07
C GLU A 57 -3.51 9.41 -18.68
N LYS A 58 -4.44 10.32 -18.48
CA LYS A 58 -4.65 10.92 -17.19
C LYS A 58 -5.65 10.07 -16.43
N VAL A 59 -5.21 9.47 -15.34
CA VAL A 59 -6.08 8.67 -14.49
C VAL A 59 -6.19 9.32 -13.13
N LEU A 60 -7.35 9.17 -12.51
CA LEU A 60 -7.61 9.64 -11.16
C LEU A 60 -7.56 8.46 -10.20
N PRO A 61 -6.96 8.63 -9.02
CA PRO A 61 -6.99 7.58 -8.00
C PRO A 61 -8.44 7.35 -7.57
N HIS A 62 -8.81 6.09 -7.51
CA HIS A 62 -10.16 5.69 -7.11
C HIS A 62 -10.17 4.21 -6.75
N GLY A 63 -11.28 3.75 -6.24
CA GLY A 63 -11.49 2.37 -5.90
C GLY A 63 -11.27 2.10 -4.42
N GLY A 64 -10.80 0.92 -4.12
CA GLY A 64 -10.60 0.48 -2.74
C GLY A 64 -9.38 1.09 -2.07
N THR A 65 -9.19 0.70 -0.82
CA THR A 65 -8.01 1.04 -0.04
C THR A 65 -7.31 -0.26 0.35
N VAL A 66 -6.01 -0.34 0.12
CA VAL A 66 -5.22 -1.48 0.59
C VAL A 66 -4.80 -1.22 2.03
N VAL A 67 -5.06 -2.17 2.89
CA VAL A 67 -4.71 -2.08 4.31
C VAL A 67 -3.62 -3.11 4.61
N PHE A 68 -2.48 -2.64 5.12
CA PHE A 68 -1.37 -3.49 5.53
C PHE A 68 -1.36 -3.64 7.04
N GLU A 69 -1.22 -4.86 7.51
CA GLU A 69 -1.10 -5.11 8.94
C GLU A 69 0.34 -4.89 9.40
N VAL A 70 0.50 -4.23 10.54
CA VAL A 70 1.79 -4.04 11.22
C VAL A 70 1.66 -4.46 12.68
N ASP A 71 2.77 -4.85 13.29
CA ASP A 71 2.79 -5.27 14.69
C ASP A 71 2.71 -4.08 15.64
N ASP A 72 3.35 -2.97 15.28
CA ASP A 72 3.40 -1.76 16.09
C ASP A 72 3.21 -0.55 15.19
N LEU A 73 2.05 0.09 15.28
CA LEU A 73 1.70 1.20 14.43
C LEU A 73 2.61 2.42 14.62
N ASP A 74 2.96 2.73 15.86
CA ASP A 74 3.79 3.90 16.14
C ASP A 74 5.20 3.73 15.56
N VAL A 75 5.79 2.55 15.71
CA VAL A 75 7.10 2.23 15.15
C VAL A 75 7.06 2.23 13.64
N ALA A 76 6.06 1.58 13.04
CA ALA A 76 5.92 1.52 11.59
C ALA A 76 5.74 2.93 11.00
N LYS A 77 4.87 3.73 11.60
CA LYS A 77 4.62 5.10 11.15
C LYS A 77 5.89 5.94 11.19
N ALA A 78 6.63 5.90 12.31
CA ALA A 78 7.88 6.64 12.44
C ALA A 78 8.91 6.20 11.39
N THR A 79 9.04 4.89 11.18
CA THR A 79 9.97 4.33 10.20
C THR A 79 9.64 4.81 8.78
N PHE A 80 8.37 4.76 8.40
CA PHE A 80 7.96 5.18 7.06
C PHE A 80 8.05 6.68 6.88
N GLU A 81 7.78 7.47 7.91
CA GLU A 81 7.96 8.92 7.84
C GLU A 81 9.43 9.29 7.59
N GLU A 82 10.38 8.55 8.18
CA GLU A 82 11.80 8.74 7.90
C GLU A 82 12.15 8.45 6.44
N ARG A 83 11.39 7.59 5.78
CA ARG A 83 11.56 7.24 4.37
C ARG A 83 10.79 8.15 3.42
N GLY A 84 10.15 9.19 3.95
CA GLY A 84 9.46 10.18 3.16
C GLY A 84 7.97 9.97 2.95
N LEU A 85 7.36 8.97 3.59
CA LEU A 85 5.91 8.84 3.56
C LEU A 85 5.27 9.92 4.43
N HIS A 86 4.13 10.42 3.96
CA HIS A 86 3.32 11.38 4.72
C HIS A 86 2.01 10.71 5.09
N PHE A 87 1.76 10.64 6.39
CA PHE A 87 0.49 10.12 6.89
C PHE A 87 -0.50 11.26 7.09
N ASP A 88 -1.78 10.95 6.94
CA ASP A 88 -2.83 11.90 7.28
C ASP A 88 -2.72 12.24 8.77
N GLU A 89 -3.08 13.47 9.12
CA GLU A 89 -2.93 13.95 10.49
C GLU A 89 -3.70 13.15 11.52
N HIS A 90 -4.79 12.54 11.10
CA HIS A 90 -5.69 11.84 11.99
C HIS A 90 -5.34 10.35 12.08
N LEU A 91 -5.07 9.89 13.30
CA LEU A 91 -4.98 8.45 13.59
C LEU A 91 -6.38 7.93 13.85
N GLY A 92 -6.75 6.88 13.13
CA GLY A 92 -8.02 6.22 13.35
C GLY A 92 -7.93 5.21 14.47
N GLU A 93 -9.06 5.02 15.12
CA GLU A 93 -9.18 4.02 16.18
C GLU A 93 -10.54 3.34 16.10
N VAL A 94 -10.52 2.00 16.19
CA VAL A 94 -11.70 1.21 16.44
C VAL A 94 -11.58 0.75 17.89
N PRO A 95 -12.32 1.35 18.83
CA PRO A 95 -12.12 1.08 20.25
C PRO A 95 -12.19 -0.40 20.60
N GLY A 96 -11.17 -0.88 21.32
CA GLY A 96 -11.08 -2.27 21.75
C GLY A 96 -10.64 -3.24 20.66
N LEU A 97 -10.33 -2.76 19.44
CA LEU A 97 -9.99 -3.64 18.33
C LEU A 97 -8.70 -3.24 17.64
N ALA A 98 -8.59 -2.02 17.14
CA ALA A 98 -7.50 -1.65 16.27
C ALA A 98 -7.23 -0.15 16.24
N ARG A 99 -6.02 0.20 15.83
CA ARG A 99 -5.65 1.57 15.44
C ARG A 99 -5.13 1.54 14.02
N TYR A 100 -5.32 2.61 13.28
CA TYR A 100 -4.84 2.68 11.90
C TYR A 100 -4.41 4.09 11.53
N ALA A 101 -3.53 4.16 10.52
CA ALA A 101 -3.05 5.41 9.95
C ALA A 101 -3.18 5.35 8.43
N SER A 102 -3.61 6.43 7.83
CA SER A 102 -3.86 6.49 6.39
C SER A 102 -2.77 7.28 5.67
N PHE A 103 -2.45 6.86 4.47
CA PHE A 103 -1.49 7.53 3.60
C PHE A 103 -1.84 7.24 2.15
N SER A 104 -1.10 7.88 1.23
CA SER A 104 -1.31 7.68 -0.20
C SER A 104 0.02 7.47 -0.89
N ASP A 105 -0.02 6.80 -2.04
CA ASP A 105 1.15 6.73 -2.90
C ASP A 105 1.31 8.05 -3.69
N PRO A 106 2.38 8.21 -4.50
CA PRO A 106 2.59 9.45 -5.27
C PRO A 106 1.46 9.80 -6.24
N ASP A 107 0.66 8.85 -6.64
CA ASP A 107 -0.50 9.06 -7.53
C ASP A 107 -1.81 9.25 -6.76
N GLY A 108 -1.76 9.25 -5.43
CA GLY A 108 -2.94 9.46 -4.61
C GLY A 108 -3.75 8.21 -4.32
N ASN A 109 -3.23 7.03 -4.65
CA ASN A 109 -3.90 5.78 -4.30
C ASN A 109 -3.88 5.58 -2.79
N SER A 110 -5.05 5.34 -2.21
CA SER A 110 -5.24 5.30 -0.76
C SER A 110 -4.76 3.99 -0.15
N MET A 111 -4.09 4.11 0.98
CA MET A 111 -3.60 2.95 1.74
C MET A 111 -3.69 3.22 3.23
N GLN A 112 -3.65 2.16 4.03
CA GLN A 112 -3.64 2.26 5.48
C GLN A 112 -2.70 1.23 6.08
N LEU A 113 -2.15 1.57 7.25
CA LEU A 113 -1.53 0.60 8.15
C LEU A 113 -2.49 0.35 9.29
N ILE A 114 -2.61 -0.89 9.73
CA ILE A 114 -3.47 -1.27 10.85
C ILE A 114 -2.69 -2.11 11.87
N GLU A 115 -2.90 -1.79 13.14
CA GLU A 115 -2.41 -2.59 14.26
C GLU A 115 -3.62 -3.08 15.06
N TYR A 116 -3.76 -4.38 15.19
CA TYR A 116 -4.80 -4.95 16.05
C TYR A 116 -4.33 -4.89 17.49
N THR A 117 -5.10 -4.21 18.34
CA THR A 117 -4.76 -3.98 19.74
C THR A 117 -5.36 -5.04 20.66
N GLU A 118 -6.38 -5.75 20.18
CA GLU A 118 -6.96 -6.85 20.91
C GLU A 118 -6.31 -8.15 20.48
N ALA A 119 -5.92 -8.98 21.44
CA ALA A 119 -5.38 -10.29 21.14
C ALA A 119 -6.47 -11.14 20.50
N GLU A 120 -6.19 -11.67 19.32
CA GLU A 120 -7.10 -12.59 18.67
C GLU A 120 -7.17 -13.89 19.48
N ALA A 121 -8.39 -14.29 19.74
CA ALA A 121 -8.63 -15.54 20.45
C ALA A 121 -8.29 -16.75 19.57
#